data_20e7b98fa1f73294d5ca151e30584caa
#
_entry.id   20e7b98fa1f73294d5ca151e30584caa
#
_cell.length_a   1.000
_cell.length_b   1.000
_cell.length_c   1.000
_cell.angle_alpha   90.00
_cell.angle_beta   90.00
_cell.angle_gamma   90.00
#
_symmetry.space_group_name_H-M   'P 1'
#
loop_
_entity.id
_entity.type
_entity.pdbx_description
1 polymer ?
#
loop_
_entity_poly.entity_id
_entity_poly.type
_entity_poly.pdbx_seq_one_letter_code
_entity_poly.pdbx_strand_id
1 'polypeptide(L)'
;GGVHPYEGKELAKDAPIVEVLPKGDLVYPLSQHIGAPASPIVAKGDRVLKGQKIAEAGGFVSAPVYASVSGTVKGIEKKVSAAGSPVDCIVVENDGLYEKETFEECPHWEKLDADTIRNKIKEAGIVGMGGAGFPTHVKVSPKDPSAIDYILVNGAECEPYLTSDYRRMLEDPEKVIGGLKIMLHMFPKAKGIICIEDNKPDCIAKFCELVLPGDNIEVLELKTKYPQGAERMLIYAATGRKVNSSMLPADAGCIVDNIDTVTAIYQAVRFGEPLMSRIVTVTGDAVQNPCNFEVPVGMLLSELLEQAGGLKNEASKIICGGPMMGKALFTMEVPVTKTTSALTCLTEDEVSALAPSACINCGRCVSVCPGQILPARLSVFAEHGEEEKFLKYGGMECCECGCCSFICPARRPLTQEISSMRKVLLAKRKKK
;
A
#
# COMPACT_ATOMS: atom_id res chain seq x y z
N GLY A 1 -11.77 13.73 -13.71
CA GLY A 1 -10.33 13.48 -13.89
C GLY A 1 -10.02 12.01 -14.08
N GLY A 2 -8.73 11.69 -14.14
CA GLY A 2 -8.23 10.34 -14.31
C GLY A 2 -7.85 10.00 -15.74
N VAL A 3 -7.16 8.84 -15.87
CA VAL A 3 -6.64 8.31 -17.14
C VAL A 3 -6.98 6.83 -17.27
N HIS A 4 -6.79 6.26 -18.46
CA HIS A 4 -6.92 4.84 -18.76
C HIS A 4 -5.58 4.34 -19.30
N PRO A 5 -4.60 4.01 -18.44
CA PRO A 5 -3.36 3.39 -18.89
C PRO A 5 -3.60 1.96 -19.38
N TYR A 6 -2.63 1.39 -20.08
CA TYR A 6 -2.63 -0.04 -20.35
C TYR A 6 -2.59 -0.80 -19.03
N GLU A 7 -3.52 -1.73 -18.83
CA GLU A 7 -3.71 -2.37 -17.52
C GLU A 7 -2.64 -3.42 -17.19
N GLY A 8 -2.20 -4.21 -18.17
CA GLY A 8 -1.16 -5.23 -18.02
C GLY A 8 -1.47 -6.36 -17.02
N LYS A 9 -2.72 -6.43 -16.55
CA LYS A 9 -3.13 -7.41 -15.52
C LYS A 9 -3.20 -8.84 -16.05
N GLU A 10 -3.40 -9.02 -17.35
CA GLU A 10 -3.44 -10.32 -18.02
C GLU A 10 -2.15 -11.12 -17.84
N LEU A 11 -1.03 -10.47 -17.51
CA LEU A 11 0.25 -11.14 -17.30
C LEU A 11 0.26 -12.03 -16.05
N ALA A 12 -0.43 -11.63 -14.97
CA ALA A 12 -0.35 -12.31 -13.68
C ALA A 12 -1.72 -12.63 -13.04
N LYS A 13 -2.84 -12.11 -13.57
CA LYS A 13 -4.16 -12.25 -12.91
C LYS A 13 -4.61 -13.71 -12.72
N ASP A 14 -4.24 -14.60 -13.63
CA ASP A 14 -4.64 -16.00 -13.59
C ASP A 14 -3.70 -16.87 -12.74
N ALA A 15 -2.56 -16.32 -12.30
CA ALA A 15 -1.62 -16.99 -11.41
C ALA A 15 -2.11 -16.92 -9.96
N PRO A 16 -2.42 -18.06 -9.31
CA PRO A 16 -2.85 -18.09 -7.92
C PRO A 16 -1.74 -17.61 -6.98
N ILE A 17 -2.11 -17.26 -5.75
CA ILE A 17 -1.15 -16.90 -4.72
C ILE A 17 -0.35 -18.14 -4.32
N VAL A 18 0.97 -18.02 -4.35
CA VAL A 18 1.91 -19.07 -3.92
C VAL A 18 2.75 -18.55 -2.76
N GLU A 19 2.79 -19.26 -1.65
CA GLU A 19 3.69 -18.95 -0.54
C GLU A 19 5.13 -19.19 -0.96
N VAL A 20 6.02 -18.24 -0.69
CA VAL A 20 7.46 -18.38 -0.90
C VAL A 20 8.19 -18.49 0.43
N LEU A 21 9.19 -19.39 0.49
CA LEU A 21 10.06 -19.55 1.61
C LEU A 21 11.43 -18.95 1.28
N PRO A 22 11.83 -17.85 1.95
CA PRO A 22 13.12 -17.21 1.70
C PRO A 22 14.26 -18.12 2.17
N LYS A 23 15.35 -18.12 1.43
CA LYS A 23 16.57 -18.88 1.75
C LYS A 23 17.67 -17.97 2.30
N GLY A 24 17.66 -16.71 1.86
CA GLY A 24 18.62 -15.70 2.26
C GLY A 24 18.31 -15.06 3.61
N ASP A 25 19.14 -14.12 4.01
CA ASP A 25 18.93 -13.29 5.18
C ASP A 25 17.70 -12.38 5.00
N LEU A 26 16.99 -12.15 6.08
CA LEU A 26 15.86 -11.21 6.10
C LEU A 26 16.32 -9.85 6.61
N VAL A 27 15.83 -8.79 5.94
CA VAL A 27 16.19 -7.39 6.22
C VAL A 27 14.92 -6.64 6.58
N TYR A 28 14.79 -6.25 7.85
CA TYR A 28 13.60 -5.57 8.37
C TYR A 28 13.87 -4.09 8.62
N PRO A 29 13.44 -3.18 7.70
CA PRO A 29 13.54 -1.76 7.97
C PRO A 29 12.74 -1.37 9.21
N LEU A 30 13.32 -0.52 10.06
CA LEU A 30 12.63 0.03 11.23
C LEU A 30 11.57 1.08 10.84
N SER A 31 11.69 1.64 9.64
CA SER A 31 10.75 2.61 9.06
C SER A 31 10.01 2.00 7.87
N GLN A 32 8.89 1.31 8.14
CA GLN A 32 8.03 0.69 7.12
C GLN A 32 6.67 1.38 6.98
N HIS A 33 6.48 2.53 7.64
CA HIS A 33 5.20 3.22 7.78
C HIS A 33 5.41 4.74 7.97
N ILE A 34 4.35 5.51 7.86
CA ILE A 34 4.36 6.93 8.24
C ILE A 34 4.43 7.04 9.77
N GLY A 35 5.18 8.03 10.26
CA GLY A 35 5.33 8.32 11.68
C GLY A 35 6.73 8.02 12.19
N ALA A 36 6.84 7.73 13.49
CA ALA A 36 8.11 7.42 14.13
C ALA A 36 8.59 6.01 13.72
N PRO A 37 9.88 5.81 13.40
CA PRO A 37 10.44 4.48 13.20
C PRO A 37 10.20 3.58 14.41
N ALA A 38 10.11 2.28 14.18
CA ALA A 38 10.10 1.29 15.26
C ALA A 38 11.45 1.27 15.99
N SER A 39 11.43 0.91 17.27
CA SER A 39 12.61 0.79 18.09
C SER A 39 12.97 -0.69 18.27
N PRO A 40 14.18 -1.16 17.93
CA PRO A 40 14.57 -2.55 18.06
C PRO A 40 14.56 -2.99 19.54
N ILE A 41 14.09 -4.22 19.79
CA ILE A 41 14.06 -4.86 21.11
C ILE A 41 14.91 -6.13 21.15
N VAL A 42 15.64 -6.40 20.07
CA VAL A 42 16.56 -7.53 19.94
C VAL A 42 17.98 -7.04 19.69
N ALA A 43 18.96 -7.85 20.06
CA ALA A 43 20.38 -7.58 19.91
C ALA A 43 21.06 -8.62 19.01
N LYS A 44 22.28 -8.32 18.56
CA LYS A 44 23.11 -9.26 17.80
C LYS A 44 23.33 -10.55 18.60
N GLY A 45 23.06 -11.69 17.97
CA GLY A 45 23.19 -13.01 18.53
C GLY A 45 21.89 -13.57 19.12
N ASP A 46 20.84 -12.76 19.25
CA ASP A 46 19.54 -13.24 19.73
C ASP A 46 18.93 -14.20 18.72
N ARG A 47 18.40 -15.34 19.19
CA ARG A 47 17.53 -16.19 18.39
C ARG A 47 16.13 -15.62 18.34
N VAL A 48 15.50 -15.66 17.18
CA VAL A 48 14.12 -15.24 16.97
C VAL A 48 13.31 -16.33 16.27
N LEU A 49 12.01 -16.35 16.52
CA LEU A 49 11.04 -17.23 15.88
C LEU A 49 10.18 -16.44 14.87
N LYS A 50 9.63 -17.13 13.87
CA LYS A 50 8.63 -16.55 12.97
C LYS A 50 7.42 -16.08 13.80
N GLY A 51 7.08 -14.80 13.70
CA GLY A 51 6.00 -14.18 14.47
C GLY A 51 6.44 -13.56 15.80
N GLN A 52 7.71 -13.63 16.14
CA GLN A 52 8.24 -12.92 17.30
C GLN A 52 8.40 -11.43 17.00
N LYS A 53 7.98 -10.59 17.94
CA LYS A 53 8.20 -9.14 17.85
C LYS A 53 9.70 -8.84 18.00
N ILE A 54 10.26 -8.09 17.04
CA ILE A 54 11.69 -7.72 17.02
C ILE A 54 11.91 -6.21 17.14
N ALA A 55 10.86 -5.41 16.96
CA ALA A 55 10.90 -3.99 17.23
C ALA A 55 9.54 -3.50 17.72
N GLU A 56 9.54 -2.60 18.70
CA GLU A 56 8.37 -1.93 19.26
C GLU A 56 8.01 -0.67 18.47
N ALA A 57 6.76 -0.24 18.56
CA ALA A 57 6.34 1.05 18.02
C ALA A 57 7.08 2.20 18.70
N GLY A 58 7.69 3.10 17.91
CA GLY A 58 8.45 4.24 18.41
C GLY A 58 7.60 5.45 18.85
N GLY A 59 6.26 5.32 18.82
CA GLY A 59 5.33 6.37 19.20
C GLY A 59 3.88 6.01 18.89
N PHE A 60 2.95 6.98 19.05
CA PHE A 60 1.53 6.75 18.75
C PHE A 60 1.29 6.44 17.27
N VAL A 61 1.89 7.24 16.36
CA VAL A 61 1.88 6.97 14.92
C VAL A 61 3.14 6.18 14.60
N SER A 62 3.09 4.88 14.83
CA SER A 62 4.14 3.90 14.60
C SER A 62 3.55 2.50 14.62
N ALA A 63 4.31 1.48 14.24
CA ALA A 63 3.87 0.10 14.27
C ALA A 63 5.05 -0.83 14.60
N PRO A 64 4.85 -1.89 15.41
CA PRO A 64 5.88 -2.88 15.69
C PRO A 64 6.27 -3.67 14.44
N VAL A 65 7.45 -4.28 14.48
CA VAL A 65 7.98 -5.15 13.42
C VAL A 65 8.16 -6.55 13.98
N TYR A 66 7.82 -7.55 13.17
CA TYR A 66 7.87 -8.97 13.52
C TYR A 66 8.83 -9.73 12.60
N ALA A 67 9.52 -10.71 13.14
CA ALA A 67 10.31 -11.64 12.35
C ALA A 67 9.37 -12.52 11.51
N SER A 68 9.66 -12.64 10.23
CA SER A 68 8.90 -13.46 9.27
C SER A 68 9.50 -14.85 9.05
N VAL A 69 10.63 -15.11 9.66
CA VAL A 69 11.34 -16.42 9.70
C VAL A 69 11.91 -16.66 11.09
N SER A 70 12.34 -17.90 11.36
CA SER A 70 13.22 -18.19 12.49
C SER A 70 14.69 -18.00 12.11
N GLY A 71 15.52 -17.64 13.08
CA GLY A 71 16.94 -17.42 12.82
C GLY A 71 17.67 -16.66 13.92
N THR A 72 18.83 -16.11 13.58
CA THR A 72 19.68 -15.38 14.52
C THR A 72 19.88 -13.94 14.06
N VAL A 73 19.71 -12.99 14.95
CA VAL A 73 19.92 -11.56 14.67
C VAL A 73 21.41 -11.30 14.40
N LYS A 74 21.75 -10.84 13.21
CA LYS A 74 23.11 -10.44 12.81
C LYS A 74 23.49 -9.06 13.35
N GLY A 75 22.50 -8.19 13.54
CA GLY A 75 22.68 -6.85 14.05
C GLY A 75 21.72 -5.84 13.39
N ILE A 76 21.98 -4.56 13.65
CA ILE A 76 21.29 -3.44 13.01
C ILE A 76 22.26 -2.85 11.98
N GLU A 77 21.83 -2.80 10.72
CA GLU A 77 22.65 -2.36 9.59
C GLU A 77 21.90 -1.34 8.75
N LYS A 78 22.62 -0.46 8.07
CA LYS A 78 22.02 0.41 7.05
C LYS A 78 21.88 -0.33 5.73
N LYS A 79 20.63 -0.44 5.25
CA LYS A 79 20.31 -1.06 3.95
C LYS A 79 19.51 -0.09 3.09
N VAL A 80 19.64 -0.23 1.77
CA VAL A 80 18.90 0.61 0.81
C VAL A 80 17.41 0.28 0.87
N SER A 81 16.59 1.31 0.97
CA SER A 81 15.12 1.19 0.86
C SER A 81 14.66 1.40 -0.59
N ALA A 82 13.41 1.06 -0.89
CA ALA A 82 12.79 1.36 -2.18
C ALA A 82 12.77 2.86 -2.52
N ALA A 83 12.96 3.74 -1.53
CA ALA A 83 13.11 5.18 -1.76
C ALA A 83 14.51 5.59 -2.22
N GLY A 84 15.45 4.65 -2.35
CA GLY A 84 16.83 4.90 -2.79
C GLY A 84 17.75 5.45 -1.69
N SER A 85 17.30 5.50 -0.45
CA SER A 85 18.09 5.97 0.69
C SER A 85 18.37 4.84 1.70
N PRO A 86 19.53 4.85 2.37
CA PRO A 86 19.84 3.91 3.43
C PRO A 86 18.98 4.18 4.67
N VAL A 87 18.44 3.09 5.25
CA VAL A 87 17.66 3.11 6.49
C VAL A 87 18.17 2.05 7.45
N ASP A 88 17.95 2.25 8.75
CA ASP A 88 18.33 1.26 9.75
C ASP A 88 17.40 0.05 9.67
N CYS A 89 18.00 -1.14 9.60
CA CYS A 89 17.32 -2.42 9.44
C CYS A 89 17.85 -3.42 10.46
N ILE A 90 16.95 -4.23 11.04
CA ILE A 90 17.35 -5.47 11.72
C ILE A 90 17.63 -6.52 10.65
N VAL A 91 18.78 -7.17 10.71
CA VAL A 91 19.14 -8.27 9.81
C VAL A 91 19.10 -9.58 10.56
N VAL A 92 18.36 -10.55 10.05
CA VAL A 92 18.22 -11.90 10.63
C VAL A 92 18.77 -12.91 9.64
N GLU A 93 19.74 -13.68 10.08
CA GLU A 93 20.23 -14.86 9.37
C GLU A 93 19.17 -15.97 9.47
N ASN A 94 18.61 -16.34 8.32
CA ASN A 94 17.58 -17.37 8.23
C ASN A 94 18.18 -18.76 8.51
N ASP A 95 17.60 -19.49 9.46
CA ASP A 95 18.06 -20.86 9.80
C ASP A 95 17.41 -21.95 8.91
N GLY A 96 16.44 -21.59 8.08
CA GLY A 96 15.71 -22.50 7.20
C GLY A 96 14.77 -23.48 7.93
N LEU A 97 14.55 -23.29 9.23
CA LEU A 97 13.66 -24.14 10.04
C LEU A 97 12.23 -23.60 10.09
N TYR A 98 12.07 -22.28 9.94
CA TYR A 98 10.78 -21.57 9.99
C TYR A 98 9.96 -21.86 11.25
N GLU A 99 10.65 -22.11 12.39
CA GLU A 99 9.98 -22.30 13.67
C GLU A 99 9.13 -21.10 14.04
N LYS A 100 7.86 -21.35 14.40
CA LYS A 100 6.83 -20.33 14.58
C LYS A 100 6.45 -20.16 16.06
N GLU A 101 6.18 -18.92 16.47
CA GLU A 101 5.50 -18.61 17.73
C GLU A 101 4.11 -19.21 17.76
N THR A 102 3.62 -19.53 18.96
CA THR A 102 2.24 -19.94 19.15
C THR A 102 1.37 -18.70 19.30
N PHE A 103 0.33 -18.59 18.47
CA PHE A 103 -0.62 -17.47 18.53
C PHE A 103 -1.91 -17.89 19.23
N GLU A 104 -2.47 -16.98 20.01
CA GLU A 104 -3.72 -17.18 20.71
C GLU A 104 -4.90 -16.84 19.82
N GLU A 105 -5.66 -17.86 19.41
CA GLU A 105 -6.89 -17.69 18.64
C GLU A 105 -8.01 -17.09 19.49
N CYS A 106 -8.82 -16.25 18.87
CA CYS A 106 -10.05 -15.69 19.44
C CYS A 106 -11.25 -16.02 18.57
N PRO A 107 -11.82 -17.26 18.67
CA PRO A 107 -12.97 -17.68 17.86
C PRO A 107 -14.24 -16.86 18.12
N HIS A 108 -14.34 -16.24 19.28
CA HIS A 108 -15.48 -15.43 19.71
C HIS A 108 -15.11 -13.96 19.84
N TRP A 109 -14.45 -13.42 18.81
CA TRP A 109 -14.01 -12.01 18.77
C TRP A 109 -15.18 -11.02 18.88
N GLU A 110 -16.40 -11.42 18.58
CA GLU A 110 -17.62 -10.62 18.72
C GLU A 110 -17.92 -10.23 20.18
N LYS A 111 -17.29 -10.90 21.14
CA LYS A 111 -17.39 -10.58 22.58
C LYS A 111 -16.37 -9.54 23.03
N LEU A 112 -15.41 -9.21 22.18
CA LEU A 112 -14.39 -8.20 22.49
C LEU A 112 -15.00 -6.80 22.36
N ASP A 113 -14.60 -5.89 23.22
CA ASP A 113 -14.88 -4.47 23.05
C ASP A 113 -14.00 -3.82 21.98
N ALA A 114 -14.37 -2.63 21.53
CA ALA A 114 -13.68 -1.92 20.47
C ALA A 114 -12.22 -1.57 20.85
N ASP A 115 -11.94 -1.30 22.13
CA ASP A 115 -10.58 -0.94 22.58
C ASP A 115 -9.66 -2.16 22.56
N THR A 116 -10.15 -3.32 22.98
CA THR A 116 -9.43 -4.58 22.89
C THR A 116 -9.11 -4.93 21.43
N ILE A 117 -10.06 -4.75 20.50
CA ILE A 117 -9.84 -4.97 19.06
C ILE A 117 -8.78 -3.99 18.52
N ARG A 118 -8.87 -2.69 18.85
CA ARG A 118 -7.86 -1.69 18.45
C ARG A 118 -6.47 -2.05 18.95
N ASN A 119 -6.38 -2.54 20.19
CA ASN A 119 -5.10 -2.97 20.75
C ASN A 119 -4.54 -4.19 20.01
N LYS A 120 -5.36 -5.19 19.68
CA LYS A 120 -4.93 -6.34 18.85
C LYS A 120 -4.40 -5.88 17.48
N ILE A 121 -5.08 -4.94 16.81
CA ILE A 121 -4.65 -4.36 15.53
C ILE A 121 -3.31 -3.64 15.69
N LYS A 122 -3.15 -2.85 16.76
CA LYS A 122 -1.90 -2.13 17.06
C LYS A 122 -0.76 -3.10 17.31
N GLU A 123 -0.95 -4.06 18.22
CA GLU A 123 0.07 -5.04 18.58
C GLU A 123 0.43 -5.97 17.42
N ALA A 124 -0.48 -6.26 16.51
CA ALA A 124 -0.17 -7.02 15.30
C ALA A 124 0.64 -6.22 14.23
N GLY A 125 0.91 -4.96 14.47
CA GLY A 125 1.73 -4.13 13.58
C GLY A 125 1.08 -3.83 12.23
N ILE A 126 -0.26 -3.81 12.16
CA ILE A 126 -0.98 -3.59 10.91
C ILE A 126 -0.87 -2.14 10.47
N VAL A 127 -0.53 -1.95 9.19
CA VAL A 127 -0.47 -0.65 8.52
C VAL A 127 -1.28 -0.69 7.24
N GLY A 128 -1.66 0.47 6.72
CA GLY A 128 -2.37 0.57 5.44
C GLY A 128 -1.51 0.06 4.29
N MET A 129 -1.91 -1.04 3.66
CA MET A 129 -1.10 -1.76 2.69
C MET A 129 -1.30 -1.31 1.24
N GLY A 130 -2.34 -0.55 0.96
CA GLY A 130 -2.61 0.03 -0.37
C GLY A 130 -1.96 1.39 -0.64
N GLY A 131 -1.02 1.86 0.21
CA GLY A 131 -0.44 3.19 0.07
C GLY A 131 0.75 3.44 0.99
N ALA A 132 0.73 4.58 1.69
CA ALA A 132 1.88 5.11 2.43
C ALA A 132 2.15 4.42 3.80
N GLY A 133 1.46 3.35 4.14
CA GLY A 133 1.71 2.61 5.38
C GLY A 133 1.25 3.34 6.64
N PHE A 134 0.13 4.04 6.60
CA PHE A 134 -0.40 4.67 7.80
C PHE A 134 -0.85 3.61 8.81
N PRO A 135 -0.42 3.68 10.10
CA PRO A 135 -0.79 2.67 11.10
C PRO A 135 -2.30 2.53 11.26
N THR A 136 -2.81 1.31 11.08
CA THR A 136 -4.26 1.05 11.03
C THR A 136 -4.95 1.34 12.36
N HIS A 137 -4.31 1.05 13.50
CA HIS A 137 -4.89 1.37 14.81
C HIS A 137 -5.19 2.87 14.98
N VAL A 138 -4.43 3.75 14.34
CA VAL A 138 -4.69 5.21 14.36
C VAL A 138 -5.92 5.55 13.53
N LYS A 139 -6.08 4.92 12.36
CA LYS A 139 -7.27 5.10 11.51
C LYS A 139 -8.57 4.69 12.22
N VAL A 140 -8.53 3.57 12.95
CA VAL A 140 -9.69 3.05 13.68
C VAL A 140 -9.86 3.66 15.09
N SER A 141 -9.12 4.74 15.38
CA SER A 141 -9.22 5.54 16.60
C SER A 141 -9.59 7.00 16.28
N PRO A 142 -10.70 7.27 15.58
CA PRO A 142 -11.13 8.64 15.31
C PRO A 142 -11.52 9.35 16.60
N LYS A 143 -11.46 10.69 16.60
CA LYS A 143 -11.84 11.52 17.76
C LYS A 143 -13.28 11.28 18.22
N ASP A 144 -14.18 11.09 17.25
CA ASP A 144 -15.58 10.73 17.48
C ASP A 144 -15.93 9.45 16.69
N PRO A 145 -15.91 8.28 17.34
CA PRO A 145 -16.32 7.03 16.70
C PRO A 145 -17.78 7.04 16.22
N SER A 146 -18.65 7.83 16.85
CA SER A 146 -20.07 7.90 16.49
C SER A 146 -20.33 8.67 15.19
N ALA A 147 -19.35 9.43 14.69
CA ALA A 147 -19.41 10.20 13.46
C ALA A 147 -19.03 9.35 12.21
N ILE A 148 -18.60 8.11 12.41
CA ILE A 148 -18.25 7.22 11.29
C ILE A 148 -19.52 6.58 10.74
N ASP A 149 -19.84 6.92 9.48
CA ASP A 149 -21.00 6.41 8.75
C ASP A 149 -20.66 5.29 7.77
N TYR A 150 -19.40 5.26 7.30
CA TYR A 150 -18.96 4.33 6.26
C TYR A 150 -17.59 3.73 6.56
N ILE A 151 -17.47 2.43 6.33
CA ILE A 151 -16.19 1.71 6.24
C ILE A 151 -16.05 1.23 4.80
N LEU A 152 -15.09 1.81 4.08
CA LEU A 152 -14.86 1.52 2.68
C LEU A 152 -13.67 0.56 2.56
N VAL A 153 -13.92 -0.61 1.99
CA VAL A 153 -12.88 -1.58 1.64
C VAL A 153 -12.46 -1.34 0.20
N ASN A 154 -11.23 -0.93 0.02
CA ASN A 154 -10.67 -0.57 -1.28
C ASN A 154 -10.16 -1.81 -2.00
N GLY A 155 -10.97 -2.36 -2.89
CA GLY A 155 -10.66 -3.42 -3.85
C GLY A 155 -10.56 -2.93 -5.29
N ALA A 156 -10.40 -1.61 -5.50
CA ALA A 156 -10.29 -1.05 -6.84
C ALA A 156 -9.05 -1.60 -7.59
N GLU A 157 -7.88 -1.64 -6.92
CA GLU A 157 -6.60 -2.05 -7.53
C GLU A 157 -6.39 -1.41 -8.91
N CYS A 158 -6.50 -0.06 -8.93
CA CYS A 158 -6.44 0.71 -10.17
C CYS A 158 -5.02 0.91 -10.72
N GLU A 159 -3.98 0.57 -9.95
CA GLU A 159 -2.59 0.62 -10.39
C GLU A 159 -2.36 -0.45 -11.47
N PRO A 160 -1.81 -0.08 -12.65
CA PRO A 160 -1.54 -1.04 -13.71
C PRO A 160 -0.58 -2.17 -13.28
N TYR A 161 -0.72 -3.32 -13.90
CA TYR A 161 0.05 -4.55 -13.72
C TYR A 161 -0.21 -5.30 -12.40
N LEU A 162 -0.70 -4.65 -11.35
CA LEU A 162 -0.93 -5.29 -10.05
C LEU A 162 -2.17 -6.19 -10.08
N THR A 163 -2.04 -7.37 -9.47
CA THR A 163 -3.11 -8.36 -9.34
C THR A 163 -3.16 -9.00 -7.94
N SER A 164 -2.41 -8.46 -6.98
CA SER A 164 -2.34 -8.95 -5.61
C SER A 164 -3.70 -8.86 -4.87
N ASP A 165 -4.38 -7.72 -4.97
CA ASP A 165 -5.70 -7.53 -4.36
C ASP A 165 -6.77 -8.35 -5.10
N TYR A 166 -6.68 -8.43 -6.44
CA TYR A 166 -7.56 -9.28 -7.26
C TYR A 166 -7.50 -10.74 -6.82
N ARG A 167 -6.28 -11.29 -6.69
CA ARG A 167 -6.09 -12.67 -6.23
C ARG A 167 -6.56 -12.85 -4.79
N ARG A 168 -6.27 -11.92 -3.89
CA ARG A 168 -6.76 -11.96 -2.51
C ARG A 168 -8.29 -11.99 -2.46
N MET A 169 -8.97 -11.20 -3.27
CA MET A 169 -10.42 -11.17 -3.36
C MET A 169 -11.01 -12.50 -3.86
N LEU A 170 -10.33 -13.17 -4.78
CA LEU A 170 -10.77 -14.47 -5.30
C LEU A 170 -10.47 -15.64 -4.36
N GLU A 171 -9.33 -15.61 -3.67
CA GLU A 171 -8.84 -16.77 -2.91
C GLU A 171 -9.26 -16.74 -1.43
N ASP A 172 -9.36 -15.54 -0.84
CA ASP A 172 -9.66 -15.35 0.57
C ASP A 172 -10.83 -14.36 0.84
N PRO A 173 -11.94 -14.37 0.09
CA PRO A 173 -13.00 -13.36 0.24
C PRO A 173 -13.64 -13.40 1.64
N GLU A 174 -13.71 -14.58 2.28
CA GLU A 174 -14.27 -14.74 3.63
C GLU A 174 -13.43 -13.99 4.67
N LYS A 175 -12.10 -13.94 4.50
CA LYS A 175 -11.22 -13.18 5.40
C LYS A 175 -11.45 -11.68 5.24
N VAL A 176 -11.69 -11.20 4.02
CA VAL A 176 -12.04 -9.81 3.75
C VAL A 176 -13.37 -9.44 4.42
N ILE A 177 -14.39 -10.26 4.24
CA ILE A 177 -15.71 -10.06 4.88
C ILE A 177 -15.57 -10.12 6.41
N GLY A 178 -14.81 -11.09 6.93
CA GLY A 178 -14.55 -11.24 8.37
C GLY A 178 -13.86 -10.00 8.96
N GLY A 179 -12.85 -9.47 8.28
CA GLY A 179 -12.18 -8.25 8.71
C GLY A 179 -13.08 -7.02 8.68
N LEU A 180 -13.92 -6.88 7.64
CA LEU A 180 -14.90 -5.81 7.58
C LEU A 180 -15.96 -5.93 8.69
N LYS A 181 -16.42 -7.14 9.02
CA LYS A 181 -17.34 -7.38 10.16
C LYS A 181 -16.68 -6.98 11.49
N ILE A 182 -15.41 -7.27 11.69
CA ILE A 182 -14.66 -6.81 12.88
C ILE A 182 -14.63 -5.28 12.94
N MET A 183 -14.39 -4.61 11.82
CA MET A 183 -14.40 -3.14 11.77
C MET A 183 -15.81 -2.58 12.05
N LEU A 184 -16.85 -3.16 11.47
CA LEU A 184 -18.25 -2.77 11.73
C LEU A 184 -18.66 -3.00 13.18
N HIS A 185 -18.11 -4.02 13.86
CA HIS A 185 -18.32 -4.24 15.28
C HIS A 185 -17.77 -3.08 16.14
N MET A 186 -16.64 -2.48 15.74
CA MET A 186 -16.11 -1.28 16.40
C MET A 186 -16.92 0.00 16.11
N PHE A 187 -17.64 0.03 14.98
CA PHE A 187 -18.41 1.17 14.49
C PHE A 187 -19.84 0.77 14.13
N PRO A 188 -20.71 0.49 15.11
CA PRO A 188 -22.01 -0.15 14.88
C PRO A 188 -23.02 0.69 14.07
N LYS A 189 -22.78 1.99 13.90
CA LYS A 189 -23.59 2.86 13.04
C LYS A 189 -23.11 2.85 11.58
N ALA A 190 -21.89 2.41 11.33
CA ALA A 190 -21.29 2.47 10.01
C ALA A 190 -21.86 1.38 9.09
N LYS A 191 -21.95 1.70 7.80
CA LYS A 191 -22.19 0.77 6.71
C LYS A 191 -20.87 0.36 6.08
N GLY A 192 -20.67 -0.93 5.85
CA GLY A 192 -19.53 -1.47 5.11
C GLY A 192 -19.79 -1.41 3.61
N ILE A 193 -18.80 -0.96 2.84
CA ILE A 193 -18.88 -0.98 1.36
C ILE A 193 -17.58 -1.57 0.81
N ILE A 194 -17.70 -2.69 0.09
CA ILE A 194 -16.59 -3.29 -0.65
C ILE A 194 -16.60 -2.71 -2.06
N CYS A 195 -15.58 -1.93 -2.40
CA CYS A 195 -15.51 -1.17 -3.64
C CYS A 195 -14.58 -1.88 -4.64
N ILE A 196 -15.11 -2.34 -5.77
CA ILE A 196 -14.38 -3.15 -6.77
C ILE A 196 -14.63 -2.55 -8.15
N GLU A 197 -13.57 -2.44 -8.99
CA GLU A 197 -13.70 -1.97 -10.36
C GLU A 197 -14.36 -3.02 -11.27
N ASP A 198 -15.12 -2.56 -12.28
CA ASP A 198 -15.92 -3.38 -13.22
C ASP A 198 -15.07 -4.29 -14.14
N ASN A 199 -13.74 -4.13 -14.14
CA ASN A 199 -12.81 -5.07 -14.77
C ASN A 199 -12.56 -6.36 -13.95
N LYS A 200 -13.23 -6.53 -12.80
CA LYS A 200 -13.14 -7.68 -11.90
C LYS A 200 -14.54 -8.26 -11.60
N PRO A 201 -15.31 -8.63 -12.65
CA PRO A 201 -16.71 -9.07 -12.49
C PRO A 201 -16.85 -10.37 -11.68
N ASP A 202 -15.86 -11.24 -11.72
CA ASP A 202 -15.76 -12.46 -10.93
C ASP A 202 -15.63 -12.19 -9.43
N CYS A 203 -14.80 -11.22 -9.04
CA CYS A 203 -14.71 -10.76 -7.65
C CYS A 203 -16.06 -10.16 -7.18
N ILE A 204 -16.66 -9.28 -7.99
CA ILE A 204 -17.96 -8.67 -7.66
C ILE A 204 -19.01 -9.76 -7.44
N ALA A 205 -19.13 -10.72 -8.36
CA ALA A 205 -20.08 -11.83 -8.24
C ALA A 205 -19.84 -12.64 -6.96
N LYS A 206 -18.57 -12.95 -6.66
CA LYS A 206 -18.20 -13.73 -5.49
C LYS A 206 -18.56 -13.03 -4.17
N PHE A 207 -18.28 -11.74 -4.05
CA PHE A 207 -18.68 -10.98 -2.85
C PHE A 207 -20.19 -10.81 -2.74
N CYS A 208 -20.91 -10.58 -3.85
CA CYS A 208 -22.37 -10.54 -3.86
C CYS A 208 -23.02 -11.85 -3.40
N GLU A 209 -22.39 -12.99 -3.68
CA GLU A 209 -22.83 -14.30 -3.21
C GLU A 209 -22.58 -14.51 -1.71
N LEU A 210 -21.44 -14.05 -1.19
CA LEU A 210 -20.99 -14.31 0.18
C LEU A 210 -21.52 -13.31 1.21
N VAL A 211 -21.86 -12.09 0.80
CA VAL A 211 -22.46 -11.09 1.70
C VAL A 211 -23.90 -11.45 1.97
N LEU A 212 -24.23 -11.69 3.25
CA LEU A 212 -25.56 -12.11 3.67
C LEU A 212 -26.49 -10.92 3.96
N PRO A 213 -27.80 -11.09 3.76
CA PRO A 213 -28.78 -10.12 4.24
C PRO A 213 -28.62 -9.89 5.76
N GLY A 214 -28.46 -8.65 6.18
CA GLY A 214 -28.23 -8.30 7.59
C GLY A 214 -26.77 -8.05 7.97
N ASP A 215 -25.79 -8.34 7.12
CA ASP A 215 -24.38 -8.02 7.37
C ASP A 215 -24.09 -6.52 7.41
N ASN A 216 -25.01 -5.68 6.95
CA ASN A 216 -24.82 -4.24 6.74
C ASN A 216 -23.62 -3.91 5.82
N ILE A 217 -23.39 -4.77 4.83
CA ILE A 217 -22.33 -4.66 3.83
C ILE A 217 -22.96 -4.54 2.44
N GLU A 218 -22.41 -3.65 1.63
CA GLU A 218 -22.73 -3.48 0.21
C GLU A 218 -21.51 -3.78 -0.64
N VAL A 219 -21.69 -4.38 -1.80
CA VAL A 219 -20.68 -4.51 -2.85
C VAL A 219 -20.96 -3.44 -3.89
N LEU A 220 -20.01 -2.51 -4.06
CA LEU A 220 -20.14 -1.38 -4.98
C LEU A 220 -19.24 -1.58 -6.20
N GLU A 221 -19.85 -1.72 -7.37
CA GLU A 221 -19.15 -1.71 -8.64
C GLU A 221 -18.69 -0.28 -8.98
N LEU A 222 -17.39 -0.14 -9.25
CA LEU A 222 -16.77 1.11 -9.68
C LEU A 222 -16.34 1.00 -11.14
N LYS A 223 -16.33 2.14 -11.84
CA LYS A 223 -15.76 2.18 -13.19
C LYS A 223 -14.25 2.07 -13.16
N THR A 224 -13.69 1.16 -13.96
CA THR A 224 -12.25 1.04 -14.20
C THR A 224 -11.68 2.35 -14.69
N LYS A 225 -10.88 2.99 -13.86
CA LYS A 225 -10.25 4.29 -14.15
C LYS A 225 -9.14 4.59 -13.15
N TYR A 226 -8.00 5.02 -13.62
CA TYR A 226 -6.92 5.45 -12.73
C TYR A 226 -7.02 6.96 -12.41
N PRO A 227 -6.95 7.42 -11.11
CA PRO A 227 -6.74 6.65 -9.89
C PRO A 227 -8.06 6.44 -9.10
N GLN A 228 -8.88 5.48 -9.46
CA GLN A 228 -10.17 5.19 -8.80
C GLN A 228 -9.97 4.78 -7.32
N GLY A 229 -8.91 4.01 -7.03
CA GLY A 229 -8.56 3.57 -5.69
C GLY A 229 -7.88 4.64 -4.81
N ALA A 230 -7.61 5.83 -5.31
CA ALA A 230 -7.10 6.90 -4.46
C ALA A 230 -8.15 7.28 -3.41
N GLU A 231 -7.76 7.30 -2.13
CA GLU A 231 -8.65 7.41 -0.96
C GLU A 231 -9.74 8.48 -1.12
N ARG A 232 -9.38 9.71 -1.56
CA ARG A 232 -10.35 10.79 -1.76
C ARG A 232 -11.31 10.52 -2.92
N MET A 233 -10.83 9.86 -3.97
CA MET A 233 -11.64 9.51 -5.13
C MET A 233 -12.61 8.39 -4.79
N LEU A 234 -12.15 7.41 -4.03
CA LEU A 234 -12.97 6.31 -3.54
C LEU A 234 -14.10 6.81 -2.63
N ILE A 235 -13.77 7.68 -1.65
CA ILE A 235 -14.78 8.30 -0.76
C ILE A 235 -15.84 9.03 -1.60
N TYR A 236 -15.40 9.83 -2.58
CA TYR A 236 -16.35 10.55 -3.43
C TYR A 236 -17.21 9.62 -4.29
N ALA A 237 -16.62 8.59 -4.88
CA ALA A 237 -17.35 7.61 -5.70
C ALA A 237 -18.37 6.81 -4.89
N ALA A 238 -18.00 6.40 -3.68
CA ALA A 238 -18.84 5.55 -2.82
C ALA A 238 -19.90 6.33 -2.05
N THR A 239 -19.64 7.59 -1.67
CA THR A 239 -20.49 8.34 -0.71
C THR A 239 -20.94 9.72 -1.18
N GLY A 240 -20.38 10.24 -2.27
CA GLY A 240 -20.57 11.62 -2.71
C GLY A 240 -19.85 12.68 -1.84
N ARG A 241 -19.20 12.28 -0.75
CA ARG A 241 -18.51 13.18 0.18
C ARG A 241 -17.17 13.62 -0.38
N LYS A 242 -16.71 14.82 -0.02
CA LYS A 242 -15.45 15.40 -0.50
C LYS A 242 -14.47 15.58 0.64
N VAL A 243 -13.21 15.22 0.40
CA VAL A 243 -12.10 15.35 1.34
C VAL A 243 -10.99 16.18 0.68
N ASN A 244 -10.49 17.21 1.34
CA ASN A 244 -9.37 18.04 0.90
C ASN A 244 -8.06 17.69 1.63
N SER A 245 -6.97 18.42 1.35
CA SER A 245 -5.65 18.16 1.93
C SER A 245 -5.52 18.44 3.43
N SER A 246 -6.46 19.16 4.01
CA SER A 246 -6.49 19.47 5.46
C SER A 246 -7.40 18.54 6.25
N MET A 247 -8.18 17.68 5.58
CA MET A 247 -9.11 16.73 6.18
C MET A 247 -8.56 15.32 6.18
N LEU A 248 -8.94 14.55 7.20
CA LEU A 248 -8.82 13.10 7.21
C LEU A 248 -10.14 12.46 6.71
N PRO A 249 -10.12 11.21 6.23
CA PRO A 249 -11.35 10.48 5.88
C PRO A 249 -12.40 10.47 6.99
N ALA A 250 -11.97 10.37 8.25
CA ALA A 250 -12.84 10.41 9.42
C ALA A 250 -13.61 11.73 9.57
N ASP A 251 -13.05 12.86 9.12
CA ASP A 251 -13.74 14.16 9.10
C ASP A 251 -14.93 14.18 8.11
N ALA A 252 -14.90 13.26 7.15
CA ALA A 252 -16.01 12.99 6.22
C ALA A 252 -16.85 11.77 6.66
N GLY A 253 -16.69 11.28 7.89
CA GLY A 253 -17.40 10.12 8.40
C GLY A 253 -17.02 8.79 7.74
N CYS A 254 -15.81 8.68 7.21
CA CYS A 254 -15.34 7.50 6.48
C CYS A 254 -14.06 6.93 7.08
N ILE A 255 -13.96 5.60 7.08
CA ILE A 255 -12.69 4.88 7.23
C ILE A 255 -12.45 4.14 5.93
N VAL A 256 -11.21 4.20 5.41
CA VAL A 256 -10.83 3.54 4.15
C VAL A 256 -9.64 2.63 4.41
N ASP A 257 -9.79 1.35 4.13
CA ASP A 257 -8.70 0.38 4.18
C ASP A 257 -8.67 -0.51 2.94
N ASN A 258 -7.46 -0.88 2.53
CA ASN A 258 -7.23 -1.78 1.40
C ASN A 258 -7.66 -3.22 1.74
N ILE A 259 -7.97 -4.03 0.74
CA ILE A 259 -8.34 -5.45 0.84
C ILE A 259 -7.38 -6.22 1.75
N ASP A 260 -6.08 -6.11 1.55
CA ASP A 260 -5.08 -6.85 2.31
C ASP A 260 -4.98 -6.37 3.77
N THR A 261 -5.18 -5.05 4.00
CA THR A 261 -5.24 -4.48 5.36
C THR A 261 -6.41 -5.07 6.15
N VAL A 262 -7.59 -5.15 5.53
CA VAL A 262 -8.79 -5.73 6.15
C VAL A 262 -8.61 -7.23 6.41
N THR A 263 -7.96 -7.95 5.49
CA THR A 263 -7.57 -9.36 5.70
C THR A 263 -6.62 -9.51 6.88
N ALA A 264 -5.62 -8.63 7.01
CA ALA A 264 -4.68 -8.66 8.14
C ALA A 264 -5.37 -8.36 9.48
N ILE A 265 -6.39 -7.48 9.50
CA ILE A 265 -7.22 -7.24 10.69
C ILE A 265 -7.91 -8.56 11.12
N TYR A 266 -8.47 -9.30 10.17
CA TYR A 266 -9.09 -10.60 10.47
C TYR A 266 -8.08 -11.60 11.06
N GLN A 267 -6.91 -11.73 10.43
CA GLN A 267 -5.84 -12.61 10.90
C GLN A 267 -5.38 -12.25 12.33
N ALA A 268 -5.18 -10.98 12.60
CA ALA A 268 -4.74 -10.51 13.91
C ALA A 268 -5.80 -10.71 15.01
N VAL A 269 -7.06 -10.39 14.73
CA VAL A 269 -8.10 -10.44 15.75
C VAL A 269 -8.59 -11.87 15.98
N ARG A 270 -8.76 -12.65 14.89
CA ARG A 270 -9.31 -14.02 14.95
C ARG A 270 -8.23 -15.05 15.31
N PHE A 271 -7.03 -14.92 14.78
CA PHE A 271 -5.96 -15.92 14.91
C PHE A 271 -4.75 -15.45 15.71
N GLY A 272 -4.72 -14.18 16.12
CA GLY A 272 -3.59 -13.61 16.87
C GLY A 272 -2.32 -13.43 16.02
N GLU A 273 -2.41 -13.59 14.71
CA GLU A 273 -1.25 -13.54 13.81
C GLU A 273 -0.85 -12.08 13.49
N PRO A 274 0.41 -11.68 13.77
CA PRO A 274 0.89 -10.35 13.39
C PRO A 274 1.14 -10.26 11.89
N LEU A 275 1.28 -9.01 11.38
CA LEU A 275 1.61 -8.76 9.97
C LEU A 275 3.07 -9.14 9.68
N MET A 276 3.27 -10.27 9.02
CA MET A 276 4.58 -10.85 8.69
C MET A 276 4.78 -11.09 7.19
N SER A 277 3.72 -11.04 6.39
CA SER A 277 3.76 -11.33 4.95
C SER A 277 2.95 -10.32 4.16
N ARG A 278 3.19 -10.30 2.86
CA ARG A 278 2.47 -9.48 1.88
C ARG A 278 2.19 -10.29 0.64
N ILE A 279 1.06 -10.03 0.00
CA ILE A 279 0.89 -10.48 -1.38
C ILE A 279 1.58 -9.47 -2.29
N VAL A 280 2.51 -9.97 -3.10
CA VAL A 280 3.31 -9.17 -4.03
C VAL A 280 3.16 -9.75 -5.43
N THR A 281 2.75 -8.92 -6.37
CA THR A 281 2.73 -9.26 -7.79
C THR A 281 4.13 -9.08 -8.37
N VAL A 282 4.71 -10.13 -8.95
CA VAL A 282 5.94 -10.05 -9.76
C VAL A 282 5.53 -10.09 -11.22
N THR A 283 5.76 -9.02 -11.97
CA THR A 283 5.13 -8.82 -13.28
C THR A 283 5.96 -7.94 -14.22
N GLY A 284 5.45 -7.73 -15.42
CA GLY A 284 6.10 -7.01 -16.49
C GLY A 284 6.57 -7.94 -17.61
N ASP A 285 6.79 -7.37 -18.75
CA ASP A 285 7.16 -8.11 -19.97
C ASP A 285 8.59 -8.67 -19.95
N ALA A 286 9.43 -8.22 -19.01
CA ALA A 286 10.77 -8.75 -18.81
C ALA A 286 10.81 -9.97 -17.86
N VAL A 287 9.78 -10.22 -17.05
CA VAL A 287 9.75 -11.34 -16.08
C VAL A 287 9.50 -12.68 -16.78
N GLN A 288 10.22 -13.71 -16.34
CA GLN A 288 10.09 -15.06 -16.93
C GLN A 288 8.68 -15.63 -16.67
N ASN A 289 8.23 -15.65 -15.43
CA ASN A 289 6.93 -16.19 -15.02
C ASN A 289 6.18 -15.17 -14.15
N PRO A 290 5.41 -14.24 -14.74
CA PRO A 290 4.60 -13.32 -13.96
C PRO A 290 3.64 -14.07 -13.03
N CYS A 291 3.56 -13.64 -11.75
CA CYS A 291 2.87 -14.41 -10.71
C CYS A 291 2.54 -13.54 -9.49
N ASN A 292 1.80 -14.11 -8.54
CA ASN A 292 1.48 -13.50 -7.27
C ASN A 292 2.02 -14.38 -6.14
N PHE A 293 2.81 -13.80 -5.26
CA PHE A 293 3.41 -14.49 -4.14
C PHE A 293 2.92 -13.97 -2.80
N GLU A 294 2.72 -14.84 -1.83
CA GLU A 294 2.72 -14.47 -0.43
C GLU A 294 4.18 -14.45 0.06
N VAL A 295 4.69 -13.23 0.29
CA VAL A 295 6.10 -12.97 0.53
C VAL A 295 6.32 -12.58 1.97
N PRO A 296 7.22 -13.25 2.71
CA PRO A 296 7.66 -12.82 4.02
C PRO A 296 8.27 -11.41 3.97
N VAL A 297 7.82 -10.52 4.87
CA VAL A 297 8.42 -9.18 5.03
C VAL A 297 9.90 -9.34 5.36
N GLY A 298 10.76 -8.60 4.71
CA GLY A 298 12.20 -8.65 4.87
C GLY A 298 12.95 -9.45 3.80
N MET A 299 12.27 -10.27 2.99
CA MET A 299 12.85 -10.95 1.83
C MET A 299 13.33 -9.93 0.80
N LEU A 300 14.49 -10.15 0.17
CA LEU A 300 15.01 -9.23 -0.85
C LEU A 300 14.27 -9.40 -2.17
N LEU A 301 14.08 -8.30 -2.90
CA LEU A 301 13.45 -8.31 -4.22
C LEU A 301 14.27 -9.11 -5.26
N SER A 302 15.60 -9.17 -5.11
CA SER A 302 16.46 -10.03 -5.93
C SER A 302 16.08 -11.50 -5.79
N GLU A 303 15.94 -12.00 -4.57
CA GLU A 303 15.52 -13.37 -4.30
C GLU A 303 14.06 -13.62 -4.76
N LEU A 304 13.18 -12.63 -4.57
CA LEU A 304 11.79 -12.75 -5.04
C LEU A 304 11.69 -12.89 -6.55
N LEU A 305 12.51 -12.13 -7.29
CA LEU A 305 12.56 -12.27 -8.77
C LEU A 305 13.08 -13.66 -9.18
N GLU A 306 14.05 -14.22 -8.48
CA GLU A 306 14.54 -15.58 -8.72
C GLU A 306 13.44 -16.63 -8.55
N GLN A 307 12.54 -16.46 -7.56
CA GLN A 307 11.38 -17.34 -7.36
C GLN A 307 10.41 -17.29 -8.58
N ALA A 308 10.33 -16.16 -9.26
CA ALA A 308 9.57 -16.00 -10.51
C ALA A 308 10.32 -16.51 -11.77
N GLY A 309 11.46 -17.19 -11.60
CA GLY A 309 12.29 -17.69 -12.70
C GLY A 309 13.25 -16.66 -13.29
N GLY A 310 13.40 -15.50 -12.66
CA GLY A 310 14.27 -14.42 -13.12
C GLY A 310 13.69 -13.62 -14.29
N LEU A 311 14.59 -12.99 -15.04
CA LEU A 311 14.25 -12.23 -16.24
C LEU A 311 14.41 -13.12 -17.50
N LYS A 312 13.44 -13.06 -18.41
CA LYS A 312 13.56 -13.66 -19.76
C LYS A 312 14.20 -12.71 -20.77
N ASN A 313 14.12 -11.41 -20.49
CA ASN A 313 14.74 -10.34 -21.28
C ASN A 313 15.39 -9.35 -20.33
N GLU A 314 16.38 -8.60 -20.83
CA GLU A 314 16.96 -7.49 -20.06
C GLU A 314 15.89 -6.45 -19.73
N ALA A 315 15.85 -6.04 -18.48
CA ALA A 315 14.91 -5.02 -18.03
C ALA A 315 15.56 -3.63 -18.13
N SER A 316 14.97 -2.75 -18.94
CA SER A 316 15.35 -1.33 -18.99
C SER A 316 14.84 -0.55 -17.80
N LYS A 317 13.78 -1.03 -17.13
CA LYS A 317 13.21 -0.42 -15.94
C LYS A 317 12.70 -1.46 -14.96
N ILE A 318 13.11 -1.31 -13.71
CA ILE A 318 12.64 -2.12 -12.58
C ILE A 318 11.97 -1.19 -11.57
N ILE A 319 10.77 -1.54 -11.13
CA ILE A 319 9.92 -0.70 -10.30
C ILE A 319 9.45 -1.51 -9.08
N CYS A 320 9.64 -0.98 -7.89
CA CYS A 320 8.94 -1.43 -6.68
C CYS A 320 7.56 -0.78 -6.67
N GLY A 321 6.51 -1.56 -6.92
CA GLY A 321 5.15 -1.11 -7.19
C GLY A 321 4.79 -1.13 -8.67
N GLY A 322 3.74 -0.41 -9.05
CA GLY A 322 3.31 -0.26 -10.44
C GLY A 322 3.89 0.99 -11.13
N PRO A 323 3.63 1.18 -12.43
CA PRO A 323 4.27 2.22 -13.21
C PRO A 323 3.80 3.65 -12.90
N MET A 324 2.63 3.82 -12.26
CA MET A 324 2.07 5.14 -11.99
C MET A 324 2.56 5.76 -10.67
N MET A 325 2.62 4.97 -9.59
CA MET A 325 3.03 5.44 -8.25
C MET A 325 4.25 4.71 -7.68
N GLY A 326 4.71 3.64 -8.30
CA GLY A 326 5.88 2.88 -7.88
C GLY A 326 7.18 3.67 -7.99
N LYS A 327 8.24 3.09 -7.46
CA LYS A 327 9.58 3.71 -7.43
C LYS A 327 10.55 2.90 -8.28
N ALA A 328 11.18 3.55 -9.25
CA ALA A 328 12.23 2.92 -10.04
C ALA A 328 13.44 2.60 -9.12
N LEU A 329 13.95 1.39 -9.27
CA LEU A 329 15.06 0.87 -8.48
C LEU A 329 16.36 0.90 -9.29
N PHE A 330 17.45 1.23 -8.62
CA PHE A 330 18.82 1.10 -9.14
C PHE A 330 19.52 -0.16 -8.61
N THR A 331 18.91 -0.85 -7.65
CA THR A 331 19.37 -2.12 -7.10
C THR A 331 18.18 -2.98 -6.70
N MET A 332 18.33 -4.29 -6.77
CA MET A 332 17.35 -5.28 -6.32
C MET A 332 17.57 -5.73 -4.88
N GLU A 333 18.67 -5.28 -4.24
CA GLU A 333 18.99 -5.53 -2.82
C GLU A 333 18.13 -4.67 -1.89
N VAL A 334 16.83 -4.67 -2.16
CA VAL A 334 15.80 -3.90 -1.43
C VAL A 334 14.85 -4.89 -0.78
N PRO A 335 14.58 -4.78 0.54
CA PRO A 335 13.66 -5.69 1.20
C PRO A 335 12.20 -5.42 0.86
N VAL A 336 11.41 -6.48 0.78
CA VAL A 336 9.95 -6.42 0.82
C VAL A 336 9.53 -5.87 2.18
N THR A 337 8.69 -4.85 2.18
CA THR A 337 8.16 -4.22 3.38
C THR A 337 6.65 -4.42 3.48
N LYS A 338 6.05 -4.00 4.57
CA LYS A 338 4.58 -4.04 4.78
C LYS A 338 3.78 -3.31 3.68
N THR A 339 4.42 -2.41 2.92
CA THR A 339 3.78 -1.61 1.86
C THR A 339 4.17 -2.02 0.45
N THR A 340 5.02 -3.02 0.28
CA THR A 340 5.40 -3.53 -1.03
C THR A 340 4.21 -4.27 -1.66
N SER A 341 3.79 -3.87 -2.85
CA SER A 341 2.64 -4.45 -3.56
C SER A 341 3.02 -5.20 -4.84
N ALA A 342 4.12 -4.77 -5.48
CA ALA A 342 4.59 -5.40 -6.71
C ALA A 342 6.08 -5.18 -6.94
N LEU A 343 6.64 -6.05 -7.79
CA LEU A 343 7.89 -5.88 -8.51
C LEU A 343 7.57 -5.92 -10.00
N THR A 344 7.73 -4.78 -10.69
CA THR A 344 7.44 -4.66 -12.11
C THR A 344 8.73 -4.47 -12.89
N CYS A 345 9.03 -5.37 -13.84
CA CYS A 345 10.22 -5.32 -14.68
C CYS A 345 9.80 -5.16 -16.15
N LEU A 346 10.20 -4.04 -16.76
CA LEU A 346 9.82 -3.65 -18.11
C LEU A 346 11.03 -3.67 -19.05
N THR A 347 10.85 -4.20 -20.27
CA THR A 347 11.89 -4.22 -21.31
C THR A 347 12.16 -2.83 -21.87
N GLU A 348 11.17 -1.95 -21.84
CA GLU A 348 11.28 -0.57 -22.34
C GLU A 348 11.02 0.46 -21.24
N ASP A 349 11.76 1.55 -21.26
CA ASP A 349 11.49 2.76 -20.44
C ASP A 349 11.09 3.91 -21.36
N GLU A 350 9.82 3.95 -21.74
CA GLU A 350 9.27 5.01 -22.59
C GLU A 350 9.45 6.41 -22.01
N VAL A 351 9.60 6.53 -20.69
CA VAL A 351 9.75 7.83 -20.01
C VAL A 351 11.16 8.38 -20.24
N SER A 352 12.19 7.53 -20.18
CA SER A 352 13.59 7.97 -20.39
C SER A 352 13.95 8.05 -21.89
N ALA A 353 13.19 7.39 -22.77
CA ALA A 353 13.45 7.36 -24.20
C ALA A 353 13.27 8.74 -24.88
N LEU A 354 12.49 9.64 -24.31
CA LEU A 354 12.15 10.93 -24.89
C LEU A 354 12.46 12.08 -23.91
N ALA A 355 13.25 13.03 -24.38
CA ALA A 355 13.54 14.24 -23.58
C ALA A 355 12.29 15.11 -23.41
N PRO A 356 12.08 15.72 -22.23
CA PRO A 356 11.03 16.70 -22.01
C PRO A 356 11.18 17.93 -22.93
N SER A 357 10.06 18.45 -23.40
CA SER A 357 10.02 19.69 -24.19
C SER A 357 9.23 20.79 -23.45
N ALA A 358 9.26 22.00 -24.01
CA ALA A 358 8.50 23.12 -23.46
C ALA A 358 6.98 22.83 -23.43
N CYS A 359 6.30 23.39 -22.44
CA CYS A 359 4.84 23.26 -22.32
C CYS A 359 4.14 23.93 -23.52
N ILE A 360 3.28 23.17 -24.20
CA ILE A 360 2.50 23.67 -25.35
C ILE A 360 1.12 24.22 -24.94
N ASN A 361 0.85 24.37 -23.65
CA ASN A 361 -0.40 24.91 -23.08
C ASN A 361 -1.68 24.17 -23.53
N CYS A 362 -1.62 22.88 -23.81
CA CYS A 362 -2.77 22.10 -24.31
C CYS A 362 -3.87 21.80 -23.26
N GLY A 363 -3.63 22.03 -21.97
CA GLY A 363 -4.60 21.82 -20.89
C GLY A 363 -4.88 20.35 -20.50
N ARG A 364 -4.30 19.36 -21.16
CA ARG A 364 -4.58 17.93 -20.89
C ARG A 364 -4.31 17.53 -19.44
N CYS A 365 -3.23 18.06 -18.83
CA CYS A 365 -2.89 17.77 -17.43
C CYS A 365 -3.96 18.28 -16.45
N VAL A 366 -4.67 19.35 -16.79
CA VAL A 366 -5.78 19.89 -15.99
C VAL A 366 -7.02 19.01 -16.13
N SER A 367 -7.38 18.62 -17.35
CA SER A 367 -8.59 17.81 -17.62
C SER A 367 -8.55 16.43 -16.94
N VAL A 368 -7.36 15.83 -16.77
CA VAL A 368 -7.20 14.52 -16.12
C VAL A 368 -6.94 14.62 -14.61
N CYS A 369 -6.67 15.80 -14.08
CA CYS A 369 -6.30 15.93 -12.66
C CYS A 369 -7.49 15.59 -11.75
N PRO A 370 -7.41 14.55 -10.90
CA PRO A 370 -8.48 14.21 -9.97
C PRO A 370 -8.65 15.25 -8.86
N GLY A 371 -7.57 15.96 -8.49
CA GLY A 371 -7.59 17.05 -7.51
C GLY A 371 -8.02 18.39 -8.09
N GLN A 372 -8.33 18.47 -9.41
CA GLN A 372 -8.76 19.68 -10.10
C GLN A 372 -7.84 20.91 -9.90
N ILE A 373 -6.55 20.66 -9.78
CA ILE A 373 -5.48 21.68 -9.69
C ILE A 373 -4.93 22.02 -11.08
N LEU A 374 -3.98 22.94 -11.15
CA LEU A 374 -3.31 23.36 -12.39
C LEU A 374 -1.87 22.80 -12.48
N PRO A 375 -1.67 21.51 -12.85
CA PRO A 375 -0.36 20.85 -12.71
C PRO A 375 0.78 21.57 -13.44
N ALA A 376 0.55 22.03 -14.69
CA ALA A 376 1.59 22.72 -15.44
C ALA A 376 2.02 24.04 -14.79
N ARG A 377 1.12 24.75 -14.13
CA ARG A 377 1.44 26.00 -13.42
C ARG A 377 2.15 25.73 -12.09
N LEU A 378 1.69 24.72 -11.37
CA LEU A 378 2.31 24.28 -10.11
C LEU A 378 3.74 23.76 -10.31
N SER A 379 3.97 23.06 -11.41
CA SER A 379 5.29 22.60 -11.84
C SER A 379 6.25 23.79 -12.03
N VAL A 380 5.84 24.86 -12.72
CA VAL A 380 6.64 26.07 -12.89
C VAL A 380 6.93 26.74 -11.54
N PHE A 381 5.96 26.85 -10.64
CA PHE A 381 6.21 27.40 -9.31
C PHE A 381 7.20 26.54 -8.51
N ALA A 382 7.12 25.22 -8.64
CA ALA A 382 8.07 24.30 -8.01
C ALA A 382 9.50 24.45 -8.57
N GLU A 383 9.64 24.53 -9.89
CA GLU A 383 10.93 24.73 -10.57
C GLU A 383 11.63 26.03 -10.12
N HIS A 384 10.85 27.10 -9.88
CA HIS A 384 11.37 28.41 -9.49
C HIS A 384 11.40 28.65 -7.96
N GLY A 385 11.02 27.66 -7.15
CA GLY A 385 10.99 27.79 -5.69
C GLY A 385 9.94 28.77 -5.15
N GLU A 386 8.89 29.05 -5.92
CA GLU A 386 7.84 30.02 -5.58
C GLU A 386 6.78 29.40 -4.60
N GLU A 387 7.21 29.16 -3.36
CA GLU A 387 6.41 28.45 -2.34
C GLU A 387 5.05 29.10 -2.07
N GLU A 388 5.00 30.45 -1.95
CA GLU A 388 3.74 31.17 -1.67
C GLU A 388 2.74 31.01 -2.81
N LYS A 389 3.19 31.12 -4.05
CA LYS A 389 2.32 30.88 -5.20
C LYS A 389 1.88 29.42 -5.29
N PHE A 390 2.79 28.48 -5.03
CA PHE A 390 2.47 27.05 -4.99
C PHE A 390 1.35 26.75 -3.99
N LEU A 391 1.45 27.30 -2.77
CA LEU A 391 0.42 27.17 -1.73
C LEU A 391 -0.89 27.85 -2.15
N LYS A 392 -0.83 29.09 -2.64
CA LYS A 392 -1.98 29.86 -3.07
C LYS A 392 -2.79 29.17 -4.18
N TYR A 393 -2.13 28.47 -5.10
CA TYR A 393 -2.75 27.75 -6.20
C TYR A 393 -3.08 26.29 -5.88
N GLY A 394 -3.10 25.93 -4.59
CA GLY A 394 -3.56 24.62 -4.12
C GLY A 394 -2.58 23.48 -4.39
N GLY A 395 -1.27 23.74 -4.43
CA GLY A 395 -0.28 22.70 -4.68
C GLY A 395 -0.32 21.56 -3.67
N MET A 396 -0.78 21.82 -2.43
CA MET A 396 -0.95 20.77 -1.40
C MET A 396 -2.12 19.82 -1.69
N GLU A 397 -3.06 20.17 -2.57
CA GLU A 397 -4.15 19.28 -2.97
C GLU A 397 -3.72 18.16 -3.94
N CYS A 398 -2.48 18.20 -4.44
CA CYS A 398 -1.94 17.14 -5.29
C CYS A 398 -1.88 15.82 -4.53
N CYS A 399 -2.48 14.75 -5.09
CA CYS A 399 -2.40 13.39 -4.55
C CYS A 399 -1.25 12.56 -5.15
N GLU A 400 -0.37 13.17 -5.92
CA GLU A 400 0.83 12.58 -6.52
C GLU A 400 0.56 11.34 -7.40
N CYS A 401 -0.62 11.26 -8.01
CA CYS A 401 -1.08 10.09 -8.77
C CYS A 401 -0.40 9.87 -10.14
N GLY A 402 0.36 10.83 -10.65
CA GLY A 402 1.04 10.66 -11.94
C GLY A 402 0.20 10.98 -13.19
N CYS A 403 -1.13 11.12 -13.12
CA CYS A 403 -1.99 11.34 -14.27
C CYS A 403 -1.54 12.49 -15.18
N CYS A 404 -1.08 13.59 -14.59
CA CYS A 404 -0.65 14.79 -15.34
C CYS A 404 0.65 14.54 -16.11
N SER A 405 1.61 13.83 -15.55
CA SER A 405 2.85 13.43 -16.24
C SER A 405 2.54 12.42 -17.36
N PHE A 406 1.71 11.41 -17.05
CA PHE A 406 1.30 10.37 -18.00
C PHE A 406 0.67 10.95 -19.30
N ILE A 407 -0.27 11.90 -19.15
CA ILE A 407 -0.99 12.46 -20.31
C ILE A 407 -0.22 13.56 -21.04
N CYS A 408 0.92 14.02 -20.51
CA CYS A 408 1.62 15.18 -21.04
C CYS A 408 2.31 14.88 -22.38
N PRO A 409 1.89 15.49 -23.51
CA PRO A 409 2.53 15.26 -24.80
C PRO A 409 3.95 15.84 -24.89
N ALA A 410 4.27 16.81 -24.00
CA ALA A 410 5.60 17.42 -23.87
C ALA A 410 6.50 16.61 -22.91
N ARG A 411 6.05 15.45 -22.41
CA ARG A 411 6.79 14.55 -21.52
C ARG A 411 7.36 15.22 -20.26
N ARG A 412 6.70 16.28 -19.75
CA ARG A 412 7.16 17.00 -18.57
C ARG A 412 6.97 16.17 -17.29
N PRO A 413 7.94 16.15 -16.37
CA PRO A 413 7.88 15.41 -15.11
C PRO A 413 7.04 16.17 -14.05
N LEU A 414 5.79 16.54 -14.41
CA LEU A 414 4.93 17.41 -13.60
C LEU A 414 4.72 16.90 -12.18
N THR A 415 4.49 15.59 -12.04
CA THR A 415 4.25 14.98 -10.72
C THR A 415 5.50 15.06 -9.85
N GLN A 416 6.67 14.78 -10.40
CA GLN A 416 7.95 14.78 -9.68
C GLN A 416 8.29 16.18 -9.16
N GLU A 417 8.11 17.20 -9.99
CA GLU A 417 8.34 18.61 -9.63
C GLU A 417 7.40 19.06 -8.52
N ILE A 418 6.09 18.77 -8.65
CA ILE A 418 5.10 19.10 -7.63
C ILE A 418 5.37 18.34 -6.33
N SER A 419 5.69 17.03 -6.41
CA SER A 419 6.02 16.21 -5.24
C SER A 419 7.26 16.72 -4.50
N SER A 420 8.29 17.16 -5.23
CA SER A 420 9.49 17.78 -4.64
C SER A 420 9.14 19.01 -3.79
N MET A 421 8.37 19.94 -4.32
CA MET A 421 7.96 21.15 -3.59
C MET A 421 7.09 20.79 -2.38
N ARG A 422 6.16 19.82 -2.52
CA ARG A 422 5.33 19.34 -1.40
C ARG A 422 6.18 18.78 -0.26
N LYS A 423 7.19 17.97 -0.57
CA LYS A 423 8.13 17.40 0.43
C LYS A 423 8.89 18.51 1.18
N VAL A 424 9.39 19.53 0.48
CA VAL A 424 10.04 20.69 1.09
C VAL A 424 9.10 21.40 2.06
N LEU A 425 7.88 21.68 1.65
CA LEU A 425 6.89 22.39 2.47
C LEU A 425 6.45 21.56 3.70
N LEU A 426 6.27 20.24 3.54
CA LEU A 426 5.95 19.34 4.65
C LEU A 426 7.10 19.25 5.66
N ALA A 427 8.36 19.21 5.19
CA ALA A 427 9.52 19.21 6.07
C ALA A 427 9.64 20.51 6.88
N LYS A 428 9.32 21.68 6.28
CA LYS A 428 9.27 22.96 6.98
C LYS A 428 8.20 23.02 8.06
N ARG A 429 7.01 22.39 7.83
CA ARG A 429 5.93 22.31 8.82
C ARG A 429 6.30 21.47 10.06
N LYS A 430 7.12 20.41 9.88
CA LYS A 430 7.57 19.56 11.00
C LYS A 430 8.62 20.22 11.89
N LYS A 431 9.29 21.28 11.41
CA LYS A 431 10.32 22.02 12.14
C LYS A 431 9.76 23.21 12.94
N LYS A 432 8.52 23.61 12.68
CA LYS A 432 7.76 24.60 13.45
C LYS A 432 6.89 23.89 14.52
#